data_6643c112024ec423e8e3a72b17f022e6
#
_entry.id   6643c112024ec423e8e3a72b17f022e6
#
_cell.length_a   1.000
_cell.length_b   1.000
_cell.length_c   1.000
_cell.angle_alpha   90.00
_cell.angle_beta   90.00
_cell.angle_gamma   90.00
#
_symmetry.space_group_name_H-M   'P 1'
#
loop_
_entity.id
_entity.type
_entity.pdbx_description
1 polymer ?
#
loop_
_entity_poly.entity_id
_entity_poly.type
_entity_poly.pdbx_seq_one_letter_code
_entity_poly.pdbx_strand_id
1 'polypeptide(L)'
;MENTPTVPNNELEQRYIRYKDVIKELTIMNDIFMRNVFKKRECIEHVLRIIMEMKNLQVLDYTVQKDYKNLQGRSAILDCVARDDVNNQYNVEIQQDTEGASPKRARYHSGLLDMNTLNPGQNFEELTDSYVIFITKDDVRGNGLPIYHADRVIEETGGMFGDGSHIIYVNSSIQDEDTALGRLMHDLHCKNANDMYSEVLAKRVSELKETETEESVSMCDALEKLIQEFEQKGELQGEARGIAKGAIKKAKETAKALSQEGMPVQKIAQILGEEGEIVRNW
;
A
#
# COMPACT_ATOMS: atom_id res chain seq x y z
N MET A 1 24.69 14.93 27.10
CA MET A 1 24.57 13.47 27.11
C MET A 1 23.21 13.16 27.69
N GLU A 2 22.20 13.08 26.83
CA GLU A 2 20.83 12.74 27.23
C GLU A 2 20.73 11.23 27.36
N ASN A 3 20.40 10.78 28.57
CA ASN A 3 20.10 9.38 28.86
C ASN A 3 18.82 8.99 28.15
N THR A 4 18.94 8.26 27.06
CA THR A 4 17.82 7.50 26.48
C THR A 4 17.41 6.45 27.53
N PRO A 5 16.14 6.39 27.97
CA PRO A 5 15.71 5.37 28.92
C PRO A 5 15.80 4.01 28.23
N THR A 6 16.70 3.14 28.72
CA THR A 6 16.73 1.72 28.38
C THR A 6 15.47 1.08 28.94
N VAL A 7 14.53 0.73 28.05
CA VAL A 7 13.34 -0.05 28.40
C VAL A 7 13.82 -1.38 28.99
N PRO A 8 13.29 -1.84 30.12
CA PRO A 8 13.72 -3.12 30.71
C PRO A 8 13.51 -4.25 29.73
N ASN A 9 14.47 -5.15 29.59
CA ASN A 9 14.49 -6.29 28.66
C ASN A 9 13.21 -7.15 28.71
N ASN A 10 12.52 -7.16 29.83
CA ASN A 10 11.29 -7.91 30.09
C ASN A 10 10.04 -7.34 29.34
N GLU A 11 9.96 -6.03 29.12
CA GLU A 11 8.84 -5.41 28.37
C GLU A 11 8.96 -5.64 26.88
N LEU A 12 10.17 -5.57 26.33
CA LEU A 12 10.44 -5.86 24.91
C LEU A 12 10.16 -7.32 24.58
N GLU A 13 10.57 -8.23 25.44
CA GLU A 13 10.34 -9.67 25.30
C GLU A 13 8.85 -10.02 25.36
N GLN A 14 8.09 -9.41 26.28
CA GLN A 14 6.63 -9.59 26.35
C GLN A 14 5.90 -9.04 25.13
N ARG A 15 6.31 -7.90 24.60
CA ARG A 15 5.77 -7.34 23.35
C ARG A 15 6.05 -8.25 22.15
N TYR A 16 7.28 -8.73 22.03
CA TYR A 16 7.67 -9.65 20.96
C TYR A 16 6.83 -10.93 21.01
N ILE A 17 6.68 -11.54 22.19
CA ILE A 17 5.87 -12.75 22.38
C ILE A 17 4.41 -12.49 21.94
N ARG A 18 3.84 -11.34 22.29
CA ARG A 18 2.46 -10.96 21.94
C ARG A 18 2.24 -10.85 20.44
N TYR A 19 3.19 -10.31 19.69
CA TYR A 19 3.06 -10.08 18.25
C TYR A 19 3.71 -11.15 17.39
N LYS A 20 4.46 -12.06 17.96
CA LYS A 20 5.16 -13.12 17.24
C LYS A 20 4.23 -13.98 16.36
N ASP A 21 3.07 -14.30 16.85
CA ASP A 21 2.10 -15.09 16.07
C ASP A 21 1.47 -14.25 14.95
N VAL A 22 1.27 -12.95 15.16
CA VAL A 22 0.83 -12.05 14.10
C VAL A 22 1.89 -11.92 13.01
N ILE A 23 3.17 -11.74 13.39
CA ILE A 23 4.29 -11.63 12.46
C ILE A 23 4.45 -12.90 11.61
N LYS A 24 4.23 -14.09 12.18
CA LYS A 24 4.27 -15.36 11.44
C LYS A 24 3.26 -15.40 10.28
N GLU A 25 2.09 -14.77 10.47
CA GLU A 25 1.03 -14.73 9.46
C GLU A 25 1.25 -13.67 8.35
N LEU A 26 2.18 -12.72 8.56
CA LEU A 26 2.47 -11.68 7.58
C LEU A 26 3.18 -12.25 6.35
N THR A 27 2.87 -11.67 5.21
CA THR A 27 3.55 -11.93 3.92
C THR A 27 4.20 -10.65 3.42
N ILE A 28 5.06 -10.73 2.42
CA ILE A 28 5.70 -9.54 1.83
C ILE A 28 4.64 -8.60 1.21
N MET A 29 3.47 -9.11 0.86
CA MET A 29 2.34 -8.27 0.43
C MET A 29 1.80 -7.35 1.54
N ASN A 30 2.13 -7.58 2.81
CA ASN A 30 1.79 -6.68 3.91
C ASN A 30 2.79 -5.52 3.96
N ASP A 31 2.30 -4.29 3.99
CA ASP A 31 3.09 -3.06 3.95
C ASP A 31 4.16 -2.98 5.06
N ILE A 32 3.80 -3.28 6.32
CA ILE A 32 4.77 -3.26 7.44
C ILE A 32 5.85 -4.32 7.23
N PHE A 33 5.49 -5.53 6.79
CA PHE A 33 6.44 -6.61 6.59
C PHE A 33 7.34 -6.34 5.38
N MET A 34 6.78 -5.89 4.25
CA MET A 34 7.51 -5.49 3.05
C MET A 34 8.60 -4.46 3.36
N ARG A 35 8.26 -3.41 4.10
CA ARG A 35 9.23 -2.37 4.50
C ARG A 35 10.43 -2.96 5.23
N ASN A 36 10.22 -3.93 6.11
CA ASN A 36 11.30 -4.60 6.83
C ASN A 36 12.09 -5.56 5.93
N VAL A 37 11.45 -6.24 4.98
CA VAL A 37 12.14 -7.07 3.98
C VAL A 37 13.04 -6.19 3.10
N PHE A 38 12.55 -5.07 2.60
CA PHE A 38 13.29 -4.18 1.70
C PHE A 38 14.31 -3.28 2.39
N LYS A 39 14.48 -3.35 3.71
CA LYS A 39 15.67 -2.79 4.39
C LYS A 39 16.97 -3.49 3.97
N LYS A 40 16.89 -4.65 3.33
CA LYS A 40 18.04 -5.35 2.73
C LYS A 40 18.07 -5.07 1.23
N ARG A 41 19.17 -4.44 0.77
CA ARG A 41 19.36 -4.07 -0.63
C ARG A 41 19.20 -5.25 -1.59
N GLU A 42 19.74 -6.39 -1.22
CA GLU A 42 19.65 -7.60 -2.02
C GLU A 42 18.22 -8.07 -2.28
N CYS A 43 17.27 -7.77 -1.38
CA CYS A 43 15.87 -8.14 -1.57
C CYS A 43 15.20 -7.26 -2.64
N ILE A 44 15.36 -5.93 -2.58
CA ILE A 44 14.79 -5.04 -3.59
C ILE A 44 15.49 -5.22 -4.95
N GLU A 45 16.80 -5.43 -4.95
CA GLU A 45 17.57 -5.72 -6.16
C GLU A 45 17.09 -7.01 -6.85
N HIS A 46 16.82 -8.06 -6.08
CA HIS A 46 16.27 -9.32 -6.59
C HIS A 46 14.88 -9.11 -7.23
N VAL A 47 14.00 -8.38 -6.56
CA VAL A 47 12.66 -8.05 -7.09
C VAL A 47 12.76 -7.26 -8.39
N LEU A 48 13.60 -6.22 -8.43
CA LEU A 48 13.78 -5.40 -9.61
C LEU A 48 14.38 -6.19 -10.78
N ARG A 49 15.37 -7.06 -10.54
CA ARG A 49 15.95 -7.91 -11.58
C ARG A 49 14.93 -8.78 -12.30
N ILE A 50 13.96 -9.28 -11.55
CA ILE A 50 12.91 -10.14 -12.11
C ILE A 50 11.87 -9.30 -12.86
N ILE A 51 11.36 -8.22 -12.26
CA ILE A 51 10.31 -7.40 -12.87
C ILE A 51 10.82 -6.70 -14.15
N MET A 52 12.06 -6.21 -14.12
CA MET A 52 12.69 -5.51 -15.23
C MET A 52 13.35 -6.46 -16.24
N GLU A 53 13.38 -7.78 -15.96
CA GLU A 53 14.11 -8.80 -16.75
C GLU A 53 15.61 -8.48 -16.94
N MET A 54 16.19 -7.73 -16.00
CA MET A 54 17.58 -7.24 -16.05
C MET A 54 18.46 -7.97 -15.05
N LYS A 55 19.09 -9.08 -15.47
CA LYS A 55 19.91 -9.95 -14.59
C LYS A 55 21.07 -9.22 -13.90
N ASN A 56 21.62 -8.19 -14.54
CA ASN A 56 22.80 -7.45 -14.04
C ASN A 56 22.43 -6.12 -13.36
N LEU A 57 21.14 -5.82 -13.15
CA LEU A 57 20.71 -4.63 -12.44
C LEU A 57 21.35 -4.60 -11.05
N GLN A 58 21.99 -3.49 -10.71
CA GLN A 58 22.60 -3.24 -9.40
C GLN A 58 21.96 -2.01 -8.77
N VAL A 59 21.43 -2.16 -7.56
CA VAL A 59 20.90 -1.04 -6.79
C VAL A 59 22.05 -0.38 -6.03
N LEU A 60 22.35 0.87 -6.35
CA LEU A 60 23.40 1.64 -5.67
C LEU A 60 22.88 2.36 -4.43
N ASP A 61 21.69 2.92 -4.54
CA ASP A 61 21.01 3.67 -3.47
C ASP A 61 19.55 3.32 -3.39
N TYR A 62 19.00 3.27 -2.18
CA TYR A 62 17.57 3.00 -1.98
C TYR A 62 17.09 3.57 -0.65
N THR A 63 15.83 3.87 -0.57
CA THR A 63 15.15 4.37 0.62
C THR A 63 13.78 3.73 0.75
N VAL A 64 13.52 3.08 1.86
CA VAL A 64 12.18 2.58 2.22
C VAL A 64 11.41 3.71 2.89
N GLN A 65 10.17 3.93 2.50
CA GLN A 65 9.31 5.03 2.96
C GLN A 65 9.93 6.42 2.71
N LYS A 66 10.25 6.70 1.46
CA LYS A 66 10.76 8.01 1.09
C LYS A 66 9.65 9.05 1.11
N ASP A 67 9.77 10.01 2.04
CA ASP A 67 8.85 11.14 2.16
C ASP A 67 9.23 12.23 1.15
N TYR A 68 8.38 12.42 0.15
CA TYR A 68 8.48 13.52 -0.80
C TYR A 68 7.57 14.66 -0.35
N LYS A 69 8.15 15.63 0.34
CA LYS A 69 7.41 16.82 0.78
C LYS A 69 7.19 17.77 -0.38
N ASN A 70 5.93 18.01 -0.68
CA ASN A 70 5.54 19.06 -1.62
C ASN A 70 5.06 20.28 -0.82
N LEU A 71 5.87 21.34 -0.81
CA LEU A 71 5.57 22.58 -0.07
C LEU A 71 4.34 23.33 -0.61
N GLN A 72 3.95 23.06 -1.85
CA GLN A 72 2.84 23.73 -2.55
C GLN A 72 1.65 22.82 -2.85
N GLY A 73 1.72 21.54 -2.50
CA GLY A 73 0.70 20.56 -2.84
C GLY A 73 0.70 19.34 -1.95
N ARG A 74 0.11 18.25 -2.46
CA ARG A 74 0.00 16.98 -1.73
C ARG A 74 1.36 16.30 -1.64
N SER A 75 1.88 16.09 -0.44
CA SER A 75 3.01 15.21 -0.19
C SER A 75 2.63 13.74 -0.39
N ALA A 76 3.60 12.88 -0.71
CA ALA A 76 3.42 11.45 -0.77
C ALA A 76 4.62 10.73 -0.13
N ILE A 77 4.35 9.62 0.51
CA ILE A 77 5.36 8.67 0.96
C ILE A 77 5.38 7.55 -0.07
N LEU A 78 6.54 7.30 -0.66
CA LEU A 78 6.76 6.20 -1.60
C LEU A 78 7.33 5.01 -0.82
N ASP A 79 6.80 3.80 -1.10
CA ASP A 79 7.10 2.62 -0.29
C ASP A 79 8.58 2.22 -0.37
N CYS A 80 9.12 2.10 -1.57
CA CYS A 80 10.54 1.87 -1.78
C CYS A 80 11.02 2.56 -3.05
N VAL A 81 11.97 3.49 -2.91
CA VAL A 81 12.63 4.15 -4.04
C VAL A 81 14.05 3.65 -4.13
N ALA A 82 14.43 3.10 -5.28
CA ALA A 82 15.77 2.61 -5.58
C ALA A 82 16.36 3.32 -6.81
N ARG A 83 17.69 3.33 -6.89
CA ARG A 83 18.44 3.87 -8.01
C ARG A 83 19.53 2.88 -8.42
N ASP A 84 19.64 2.63 -9.73
CA ASP A 84 20.65 1.74 -10.29
C ASP A 84 21.99 2.44 -10.62
N ASP A 85 22.91 1.69 -11.19
CA ASP A 85 24.26 2.13 -11.54
C ASP A 85 24.32 3.11 -12.74
N VAL A 86 23.23 3.23 -13.51
CA VAL A 86 23.06 4.23 -14.58
C VAL A 86 22.14 5.38 -14.17
N ASN A 87 21.77 5.45 -12.89
CA ASN A 87 20.92 6.43 -12.24
C ASN A 87 19.42 6.36 -12.59
N ASN A 88 18.94 5.29 -13.23
CA ASN A 88 17.51 5.09 -13.37
C ASN A 88 16.84 4.95 -11.99
N GLN A 89 15.63 5.46 -11.87
CA GLN A 89 14.88 5.45 -10.62
C GLN A 89 13.72 4.50 -10.66
N TYR A 90 13.55 3.75 -9.58
CA TYR A 90 12.50 2.75 -9.42
C TYR A 90 11.72 3.06 -8.16
N ASN A 91 10.42 3.31 -8.29
CA ASN A 91 9.50 3.33 -7.15
C ASN A 91 8.70 2.04 -7.16
N VAL A 92 8.89 1.19 -6.15
CA VAL A 92 8.15 -0.07 -5.96
C VAL A 92 7.12 0.13 -4.87
N GLU A 93 5.86 -0.07 -5.23
CA GLU A 93 4.68 0.04 -4.38
C GLU A 93 3.96 -1.29 -4.30
N ILE A 94 3.69 -1.80 -3.11
CA ILE A 94 2.84 -2.98 -2.92
C ILE A 94 1.45 -2.54 -2.47
N GLN A 95 0.42 -2.92 -3.24
CA GLN A 95 -0.95 -2.49 -3.02
C GLN A 95 -1.89 -3.68 -2.84
N GLN A 96 -2.51 -3.77 -1.67
CA GLN A 96 -3.54 -4.79 -1.41
C GLN A 96 -4.91 -4.39 -1.96
N ASP A 97 -5.18 -3.08 -2.02
CA ASP A 97 -6.44 -2.53 -2.49
C ASP A 97 -6.30 -1.97 -3.92
N THR A 98 -7.29 -2.23 -4.76
CA THR A 98 -7.31 -1.77 -6.16
C THR A 98 -7.30 -0.24 -6.29
N GLU A 99 -7.91 0.48 -5.36
CA GLU A 99 -7.95 1.95 -5.35
C GLU A 99 -6.55 2.57 -5.15
N GLY A 100 -5.65 1.86 -4.45
CA GLY A 100 -4.27 2.28 -4.21
C GLY A 100 -3.40 2.37 -5.47
N ALA A 101 -3.76 1.67 -6.55
CA ALA A 101 -2.97 1.57 -7.78
C ALA A 101 -3.60 2.31 -8.98
N SER A 102 -4.25 3.46 -8.74
CA SER A 102 -4.89 4.21 -9.83
C SER A 102 -3.87 4.83 -10.80
N PRO A 103 -4.19 4.93 -12.12
CA PRO A 103 -3.31 5.55 -13.11
C PRO A 103 -2.93 6.99 -12.78
N LYS A 104 -3.84 7.74 -12.13
CA LYS A 104 -3.56 9.13 -11.72
C LYS A 104 -2.54 9.17 -10.58
N ARG A 105 -2.58 8.20 -9.65
CA ARG A 105 -1.58 8.07 -8.59
C ARG A 105 -0.21 7.70 -9.18
N ALA A 106 -0.17 6.75 -10.13
CA ALA A 106 1.07 6.37 -10.82
C ALA A 106 1.72 7.58 -11.49
N ARG A 107 0.94 8.36 -12.26
CA ARG A 107 1.41 9.60 -12.88
C ARG A 107 1.91 10.63 -11.85
N TYR A 108 1.25 10.74 -10.70
CA TYR A 108 1.68 11.66 -9.64
C TYR A 108 3.02 11.23 -9.04
N HIS A 109 3.22 9.92 -8.82
CA HIS A 109 4.48 9.37 -8.34
C HIS A 109 5.61 9.58 -9.35
N SER A 110 5.37 9.40 -10.67
CA SER A 110 6.36 9.75 -11.72
C SER A 110 6.81 11.20 -11.60
N GLY A 111 5.86 12.15 -11.51
CA GLY A 111 6.20 13.56 -11.34
C GLY A 111 6.98 13.88 -10.05
N LEU A 112 6.72 13.15 -8.96
CA LEU A 112 7.49 13.30 -7.72
C LEU A 112 8.92 12.78 -7.86
N LEU A 113 9.14 11.68 -8.57
CA LEU A 113 10.50 11.18 -8.87
C LEU A 113 11.25 12.24 -9.68
N ASP A 114 10.70 12.72 -10.79
CA ASP A 114 11.32 13.68 -11.69
C ASP A 114 11.67 15.00 -10.97
N MET A 115 10.73 15.55 -10.21
CA MET A 115 10.93 16.78 -9.44
C MET A 115 12.06 16.71 -8.41
N ASN A 116 12.43 15.52 -7.96
CA ASN A 116 13.47 15.31 -6.96
C ASN A 116 14.76 14.74 -7.54
N THR A 117 14.86 14.68 -8.86
CA THR A 117 16.05 14.19 -9.58
C THR A 117 17.01 15.31 -9.96
N LEU A 118 16.48 16.39 -10.54
CA LEU A 118 17.29 17.51 -10.99
C LEU A 118 17.48 18.57 -9.90
N ASN A 119 18.71 19.08 -9.81
CA ASN A 119 19.02 20.26 -9.01
C ASN A 119 18.71 21.55 -9.80
N PRO A 120 18.52 22.68 -9.11
CA PRO A 120 18.34 23.97 -9.79
C PRO A 120 19.47 24.27 -10.78
N GLY A 121 19.11 24.55 -12.03
CA GLY A 121 20.06 24.87 -13.11
C GLY A 121 20.56 23.70 -13.94
N GLN A 122 20.22 22.46 -13.59
CA GLN A 122 20.48 21.28 -14.43
C GLN A 122 19.58 21.27 -15.68
N ASN A 123 20.06 20.65 -16.76
CA ASN A 123 19.30 20.49 -17.98
C ASN A 123 18.24 19.38 -17.81
N PHE A 124 17.07 19.53 -18.42
CA PHE A 124 16.05 18.49 -18.44
C PHE A 124 16.50 17.21 -19.15
N GLU A 125 17.41 17.30 -20.10
CA GLU A 125 18.02 16.15 -20.79
C GLU A 125 18.92 15.28 -19.85
N GLU A 126 19.18 15.74 -18.64
CA GLU A 126 19.88 14.98 -17.60
C GLU A 126 18.93 14.09 -16.76
N LEU A 127 17.60 14.18 -17.01
CA LEU A 127 16.66 13.23 -16.42
C LEU A 127 16.97 11.82 -16.91
N THR A 128 17.03 10.90 -15.98
CA THR A 128 17.20 9.47 -16.25
C THR A 128 15.82 8.79 -16.30
N ASP A 129 15.77 7.57 -16.78
CA ASP A 129 14.51 6.82 -16.82
C ASP A 129 13.95 6.62 -15.42
N SER A 130 12.65 6.80 -15.29
CA SER A 130 11.90 6.62 -14.05
C SER A 130 10.82 5.56 -14.20
N TYR A 131 10.74 4.63 -13.24
CA TYR A 131 9.82 3.51 -13.25
C TYR A 131 8.95 3.54 -11.99
N VAL A 132 7.62 3.66 -12.18
CA VAL A 132 6.66 3.49 -11.11
C VAL A 132 6.05 2.10 -11.24
N ILE A 133 6.39 1.22 -10.30
CA ILE A 133 6.02 -0.20 -10.31
C ILE A 133 5.00 -0.45 -9.21
N PHE A 134 3.77 -0.79 -9.59
CA PHE A 134 2.75 -1.27 -8.67
C PHE A 134 2.68 -2.78 -8.70
N ILE A 135 2.95 -3.44 -7.58
CA ILE A 135 2.67 -4.86 -7.37
C ILE A 135 1.32 -4.93 -6.68
N THR A 136 0.30 -5.40 -7.38
CA THR A 136 -1.08 -5.41 -6.90
C THR A 136 -1.54 -6.82 -6.56
N LYS A 137 -2.33 -6.96 -5.50
CA LYS A 137 -2.88 -8.25 -5.08
C LYS A 137 -3.75 -8.88 -6.16
N ASP A 138 -4.58 -8.06 -6.81
CA ASP A 138 -5.50 -8.47 -7.85
C ASP A 138 -5.19 -7.76 -9.17
N ASP A 139 -5.75 -8.27 -10.29
CA ASP A 139 -5.58 -7.64 -11.61
C ASP A 139 -6.36 -6.33 -11.74
N VAL A 140 -5.71 -5.22 -11.42
CA VAL A 140 -6.29 -3.87 -11.49
C VAL A 140 -6.51 -3.37 -12.93
N ARG A 141 -5.94 -4.06 -13.94
CA ARG A 141 -6.11 -3.73 -15.36
C ARG A 141 -7.17 -4.58 -16.05
N GLY A 142 -7.50 -5.74 -15.47
CA GLY A 142 -8.63 -6.57 -15.87
C GLY A 142 -8.45 -7.38 -17.17
N ASN A 143 -7.22 -7.52 -17.68
CA ASN A 143 -6.96 -8.28 -18.92
C ASN A 143 -6.31 -9.65 -18.69
N GLY A 144 -6.14 -10.07 -17.44
CA GLY A 144 -5.61 -11.39 -17.08
C GLY A 144 -4.12 -11.56 -17.36
N LEU A 145 -3.34 -10.48 -17.47
CA LEU A 145 -1.89 -10.57 -17.73
C LEU A 145 -1.10 -10.49 -16.42
N PRO A 146 0.07 -11.14 -16.35
CA PRO A 146 0.94 -11.09 -15.17
C PRO A 146 1.63 -9.73 -14.98
N ILE A 147 1.85 -8.99 -16.07
CA ILE A 147 2.50 -7.68 -16.07
C ILE A 147 1.94 -6.79 -17.19
N TYR A 148 1.86 -5.49 -16.92
CA TYR A 148 1.43 -4.47 -17.87
C TYR A 148 2.43 -3.33 -17.86
N HIS A 149 2.89 -2.94 -19.04
CA HIS A 149 3.70 -1.75 -19.25
C HIS A 149 2.83 -0.65 -19.84
N ALA A 150 2.90 0.54 -19.28
CA ALA A 150 2.13 1.69 -19.72
C ALA A 150 3.08 2.85 -19.99
N ASP A 151 3.27 3.12 -21.27
CA ASP A 151 4.11 4.20 -21.79
C ASP A 151 3.28 5.18 -22.62
N ARG A 152 3.82 6.37 -22.88
CA ARG A 152 3.19 7.36 -23.73
C ARG A 152 3.50 7.07 -25.20
N VAL A 153 2.47 7.23 -26.02
CA VAL A 153 2.58 7.10 -27.48
C VAL A 153 2.14 8.39 -28.18
N ILE A 154 2.70 8.65 -29.35
CA ILE A 154 2.27 9.73 -30.26
C ILE A 154 1.10 9.18 -31.04
N GLU A 155 -0.11 9.72 -30.84
CA GLU A 155 -1.36 9.20 -31.43
C GLU A 155 -1.32 9.13 -32.95
N GLU A 156 -0.74 10.13 -33.61
CA GLU A 156 -0.69 10.24 -35.08
C GLU A 156 0.20 9.21 -35.75
N THR A 157 1.21 8.72 -35.04
CA THR A 157 2.21 7.79 -35.62
C THR A 157 2.18 6.39 -35.00
N GLY A 158 1.56 6.24 -33.80
CA GLY A 158 1.64 5.04 -33.00
C GLY A 158 3.03 4.76 -32.40
N GLY A 159 3.99 5.69 -32.58
CA GLY A 159 5.34 5.55 -32.03
C GLY A 159 5.41 5.93 -30.55
N MET A 160 6.44 5.40 -29.88
CA MET A 160 6.71 5.76 -28.48
C MET A 160 7.08 7.25 -28.38
N PHE A 161 6.60 7.92 -27.34
CA PHE A 161 6.96 9.30 -27.05
C PHE A 161 8.44 9.41 -26.59
N GLY A 162 8.90 8.41 -25.83
CA GLY A 162 10.32 8.27 -25.47
C GLY A 162 10.81 9.28 -24.44
N ASP A 163 9.96 9.61 -23.45
CA ASP A 163 10.29 10.55 -22.39
C ASP A 163 10.95 9.91 -21.16
N GLY A 164 11.21 8.60 -21.18
CA GLY A 164 11.86 7.87 -20.09
C GLY A 164 11.00 7.71 -18.83
N SER A 165 9.69 7.99 -18.91
CA SER A 165 8.78 7.83 -17.77
C SER A 165 7.87 6.62 -17.96
N HIS A 166 8.06 5.57 -17.15
CA HIS A 166 7.44 4.27 -17.30
C HIS A 166 6.56 3.92 -16.10
N ILE A 167 5.41 3.29 -16.36
CA ILE A 167 4.53 2.75 -15.33
C ILE A 167 4.35 1.26 -15.56
N ILE A 168 4.58 0.45 -14.54
CA ILE A 168 4.47 -1.00 -14.59
C ILE A 168 3.44 -1.46 -13.54
N TYR A 169 2.50 -2.29 -13.97
CA TYR A 169 1.59 -3.00 -13.06
C TYR A 169 1.91 -4.48 -13.08
N VAL A 170 2.19 -5.05 -11.91
CA VAL A 170 2.42 -6.48 -11.73
C VAL A 170 1.25 -7.07 -10.99
N ASN A 171 0.60 -8.05 -11.59
CA ASN A 171 -0.53 -8.77 -11.04
C ASN A 171 -0.06 -9.96 -10.22
N SER A 172 -0.01 -9.83 -8.88
CA SER A 172 0.49 -10.90 -8.02
C SER A 172 -0.48 -12.06 -7.81
N SER A 173 -1.69 -11.99 -8.34
CA SER A 173 -2.61 -13.13 -8.33
C SER A 173 -2.17 -14.26 -9.28
N ILE A 174 -1.30 -13.95 -10.26
CA ILE A 174 -0.74 -14.95 -11.19
C ILE A 174 0.61 -15.42 -10.66
N GLN A 175 0.63 -16.66 -10.18
CA GLN A 175 1.78 -17.30 -9.54
C GLN A 175 2.24 -18.53 -10.37
N ASP A 176 2.50 -18.30 -11.64
CA ASP A 176 2.96 -19.36 -12.57
C ASP A 176 4.39 -19.80 -12.22
N GLU A 177 4.53 -21.03 -11.72
CA GLU A 177 5.80 -21.60 -11.27
C GLU A 177 6.83 -21.77 -12.39
N ASP A 178 6.38 -21.82 -13.64
CA ASP A 178 7.26 -21.96 -14.80
C ASP A 178 7.98 -20.64 -15.15
N THR A 179 7.50 -19.50 -14.63
CA THR A 179 8.09 -18.20 -14.88
C THR A 179 8.82 -17.62 -13.68
N ALA A 180 9.87 -16.83 -13.90
CA ALA A 180 10.57 -16.15 -12.81
C ALA A 180 9.65 -15.15 -12.10
N LEU A 181 8.79 -14.42 -12.84
CA LEU A 181 7.84 -13.49 -12.29
C LEU A 181 6.78 -14.20 -11.45
N GLY A 182 6.23 -15.30 -11.92
CA GLY A 182 5.22 -16.05 -11.18
C GLY A 182 5.78 -16.66 -9.89
N ARG A 183 7.01 -17.20 -9.91
CA ARG A 183 7.71 -17.63 -8.68
C ARG A 183 7.93 -16.47 -7.71
N LEU A 184 8.30 -15.28 -8.19
CA LEU A 184 8.40 -14.09 -7.35
C LEU A 184 7.04 -13.74 -6.74
N MET A 185 5.96 -13.74 -7.54
CA MET A 185 4.61 -13.45 -7.03
C MET A 185 4.17 -14.48 -5.97
N HIS A 186 4.49 -15.76 -6.17
CA HIS A 186 4.29 -16.79 -5.15
C HIS A 186 5.03 -16.43 -3.85
N ASP A 187 6.31 -16.09 -3.92
CA ASP A 187 7.14 -15.75 -2.76
C ASP A 187 6.59 -14.54 -1.98
N LEU A 188 6.05 -13.53 -2.68
CA LEU A 188 5.44 -12.38 -2.02
C LEU A 188 4.21 -12.75 -1.19
N HIS A 189 3.52 -13.85 -1.52
CA HIS A 189 2.36 -14.37 -0.79
C HIS A 189 2.71 -15.47 0.22
N CYS A 190 3.96 -15.97 0.25
CA CYS A 190 4.37 -17.00 1.18
C CYS A 190 4.41 -16.49 2.64
N LYS A 191 3.88 -17.30 3.55
CA LYS A 191 4.00 -17.08 4.99
C LYS A 191 5.30 -17.67 5.54
N ASN A 192 5.74 -18.81 5.02
CA ASN A 192 6.92 -19.54 5.48
C ASN A 192 8.07 -19.38 4.51
N ALA A 193 9.26 -19.12 5.04
CA ALA A 193 10.48 -19.00 4.24
C ALA A 193 10.82 -20.29 3.47
N ASN A 194 10.50 -21.46 4.05
CA ASN A 194 10.79 -22.75 3.43
C ASN A 194 9.96 -23.06 2.18
N ASP A 195 8.85 -22.34 1.98
CA ASP A 195 7.97 -22.50 0.83
C ASP A 195 8.34 -21.56 -0.33
N MET A 196 9.35 -20.71 -0.14
CA MET A 196 9.80 -19.72 -1.12
C MET A 196 10.80 -20.31 -2.13
N TYR A 197 10.70 -19.86 -3.38
CA TYR A 197 11.67 -20.18 -4.43
C TYR A 197 12.96 -19.36 -4.34
N SER A 198 12.87 -18.12 -3.88
CA SER A 198 14.01 -17.19 -3.77
C SER A 198 14.75 -17.39 -2.45
N GLU A 199 15.99 -17.86 -2.52
CA GLU A 199 16.86 -17.97 -1.33
C GLU A 199 17.10 -16.62 -0.64
N VAL A 200 17.17 -15.53 -1.42
CA VAL A 200 17.39 -14.17 -0.90
C VAL A 200 16.20 -13.72 -0.05
N LEU A 201 14.97 -13.87 -0.58
CA LEU A 201 13.76 -13.51 0.16
C LEU A 201 13.49 -14.47 1.32
N ALA A 202 13.66 -15.78 1.10
CA ALA A 202 13.50 -16.80 2.13
C ALA A 202 14.40 -16.54 3.34
N LYS A 203 15.68 -16.29 3.12
CA LYS A 203 16.62 -15.94 4.19
C LYS A 203 16.15 -14.72 4.97
N ARG A 204 15.73 -13.67 4.30
CA ARG A 204 15.28 -12.44 4.95
C ARG A 204 13.99 -12.63 5.73
N VAL A 205 13.03 -13.38 5.19
CA VAL A 205 11.77 -13.72 5.86
C VAL A 205 12.02 -14.55 7.11
N SER A 206 12.91 -15.57 7.05
CA SER A 206 13.34 -16.35 8.21
C SER A 206 13.99 -15.48 9.29
N GLU A 207 14.92 -14.58 8.92
CA GLU A 207 15.54 -13.63 9.85
C GLU A 207 14.50 -12.80 10.61
N LEU A 208 13.49 -12.27 9.91
CA LEU A 208 12.47 -11.41 10.51
C LEU A 208 11.46 -12.17 11.39
N LYS A 209 11.17 -13.44 11.07
CA LYS A 209 10.14 -14.23 11.75
C LYS A 209 10.68 -15.11 12.88
N GLU A 210 11.92 -15.55 12.77
CA GLU A 210 12.50 -16.54 13.68
C GLU A 210 13.51 -15.95 14.66
N THR A 211 14.10 -14.78 14.33
CA THR A 211 15.16 -14.18 15.14
C THR A 211 14.67 -12.91 15.83
N GLU A 212 14.95 -12.78 17.14
CA GLU A 212 14.74 -11.55 17.87
C GLU A 212 15.83 -10.53 17.49
N THR A 213 15.48 -9.61 16.60
CA THR A 213 16.33 -8.51 16.15
C THR A 213 15.70 -7.18 16.54
N GLU A 214 16.49 -6.11 16.56
CA GLU A 214 15.96 -4.75 16.72
C GLU A 214 14.89 -4.43 15.67
N GLU A 215 15.00 -5.01 14.47
CA GLU A 215 14.04 -4.84 13.39
C GLU A 215 12.72 -5.56 13.67
N SER A 216 12.75 -6.77 14.25
CA SER A 216 11.53 -7.49 14.64
C SER A 216 10.80 -6.76 15.78
N VAL A 217 11.53 -6.17 16.71
CA VAL A 217 10.96 -5.34 17.79
C VAL A 217 10.33 -4.05 17.21
N SER A 218 11.03 -3.35 16.32
CA SER A 218 10.50 -2.16 15.63
C SER A 218 9.23 -2.49 14.82
N MET A 219 9.15 -3.69 14.25
CA MET A 219 7.96 -4.16 13.54
C MET A 219 6.79 -4.41 14.50
N CYS A 220 7.05 -4.92 15.71
CA CYS A 220 6.03 -5.03 16.75
C CYS A 220 5.44 -3.67 17.13
N ASP A 221 6.26 -2.64 17.28
CA ASP A 221 5.79 -1.28 17.59
C ASP A 221 4.93 -0.69 16.45
N ALA A 222 5.29 -0.98 15.20
CA ALA A 222 4.50 -0.56 14.04
C ALA A 222 3.15 -1.29 13.96
N LEU A 223 3.12 -2.58 14.26
CA LEU A 223 1.89 -3.38 14.33
C LEU A 223 0.98 -2.91 15.47
N GLU A 224 1.53 -2.60 16.64
CA GLU A 224 0.76 -2.09 17.77
C GLU A 224 0.05 -0.78 17.42
N LYS A 225 0.77 0.17 16.82
CA LYS A 225 0.18 1.43 16.35
C LYS A 225 -0.94 1.20 15.34
N LEU A 226 -0.71 0.31 14.37
CA LEU A 226 -1.70 0.00 13.35
C LEU A 226 -2.97 -0.62 13.96
N ILE A 227 -2.83 -1.55 14.91
CA ILE A 227 -3.97 -2.15 15.61
C ILE A 227 -4.75 -1.10 16.38
N GLN A 228 -4.06 -0.21 17.12
CA GLN A 228 -4.70 0.88 17.85
C GLN A 228 -5.46 1.84 16.91
N GLU A 229 -4.89 2.17 15.74
CA GLU A 229 -5.57 2.99 14.74
C GLU A 229 -6.83 2.31 14.18
N PHE A 230 -6.79 0.99 13.95
CA PHE A 230 -7.95 0.23 13.49
C PHE A 230 -9.04 0.13 14.57
N GLU A 231 -8.68 -0.09 15.81
CA GLU A 231 -9.61 -0.12 16.94
C GLU A 231 -10.31 1.24 17.06
N GLN A 232 -9.57 2.35 17.08
CA GLN A 232 -10.14 3.70 17.14
C GLN A 232 -11.06 4.00 15.94
N LYS A 233 -10.65 3.64 14.72
CA LYS A 233 -11.52 3.80 13.53
C LYS A 233 -12.76 2.92 13.62
N GLY A 234 -12.64 1.71 14.12
CA GLY A 234 -13.75 0.79 14.35
C GLY A 234 -14.76 1.33 15.36
N GLU A 235 -14.28 1.90 16.47
CA GLU A 235 -15.11 2.53 17.50
C GLU A 235 -15.86 3.75 16.94
N LEU A 236 -15.17 4.66 16.24
CA LEU A 236 -15.77 5.84 15.61
C LEU A 236 -16.85 5.45 14.57
N GLN A 237 -16.56 4.44 13.74
CA GLN A 237 -17.55 3.95 12.78
C GLN A 237 -18.72 3.25 13.46
N GLY A 238 -18.48 2.52 14.54
CA GLY A 238 -19.49 1.88 15.35
C GLY A 238 -20.41 2.90 16.00
N GLU A 239 -19.85 3.94 16.58
CA GLU A 239 -20.59 5.06 17.18
C GLU A 239 -21.43 5.80 16.13
N ALA A 240 -20.84 6.17 14.99
CA ALA A 240 -21.56 6.84 13.90
C ALA A 240 -22.74 5.98 13.38
N ARG A 241 -22.53 4.66 13.19
CA ARG A 241 -23.60 3.73 12.82
C ARG A 241 -24.66 3.60 13.91
N GLY A 242 -24.27 3.61 15.19
CA GLY A 242 -25.15 3.58 16.33
C GLY A 242 -26.06 4.82 16.38
N ILE A 243 -25.49 6.01 16.22
CA ILE A 243 -26.21 7.28 16.16
C ILE A 243 -27.20 7.29 14.98
N ALA A 244 -26.74 6.90 13.78
CA ALA A 244 -27.61 6.86 12.60
C ALA A 244 -28.79 5.87 12.78
N LYS A 245 -28.53 4.66 13.28
CA LYS A 245 -29.60 3.69 13.59
C LYS A 245 -30.54 4.20 14.66
N GLY A 246 -30.05 4.84 15.71
CA GLY A 246 -30.85 5.45 16.77
C GLY A 246 -31.75 6.57 16.24
N ALA A 247 -31.21 7.45 15.37
CA ALA A 247 -31.99 8.51 14.73
C ALA A 247 -33.14 7.95 13.87
N ILE A 248 -32.83 6.95 13.02
CA ILE A 248 -33.85 6.27 12.19
C ILE A 248 -34.94 5.59 13.08
N LYS A 249 -34.54 4.91 14.15
CA LYS A 249 -35.47 4.26 15.08
C LYS A 249 -36.38 5.30 15.71
N LYS A 250 -35.82 6.40 16.21
CA LYS A 250 -36.59 7.49 16.83
C LYS A 250 -37.55 8.16 15.81
N ALA A 251 -37.08 8.37 14.57
CA ALA A 251 -37.91 8.91 13.50
C ALA A 251 -39.11 7.98 13.20
N LYS A 252 -38.90 6.66 13.12
CA LYS A 252 -39.97 5.67 12.94
C LYS A 252 -40.96 5.66 14.07
N GLU A 253 -40.52 5.71 15.32
CA GLU A 253 -41.38 5.77 16.48
C GLU A 253 -42.23 7.04 16.47
N THR A 254 -41.62 8.19 16.13
CA THR A 254 -42.32 9.46 16.00
C THR A 254 -43.32 9.44 14.85
N ALA A 255 -42.95 8.88 13.70
CA ALA A 255 -43.85 8.75 12.54
C ALA A 255 -45.10 7.91 12.91
N LYS A 256 -44.91 6.80 13.61
CA LYS A 256 -46.00 5.96 14.07
C LYS A 256 -46.94 6.69 15.04
N ALA A 257 -46.39 7.42 16.00
CA ALA A 257 -47.19 8.19 16.96
C ALA A 257 -48.03 9.26 16.24
N LEU A 258 -47.42 10.04 15.34
CA LEU A 258 -48.13 11.07 14.58
C LEU A 258 -49.18 10.48 13.62
N SER A 259 -48.93 9.31 13.05
CA SER A 259 -49.91 8.59 12.22
C SER A 259 -51.10 8.09 13.03
N GLN A 260 -50.91 7.63 14.27
CA GLN A 260 -51.96 7.23 15.17
C GLN A 260 -52.86 8.40 15.58
N GLU A 261 -52.31 9.62 15.61
CA GLU A 261 -53.06 10.86 15.85
C GLU A 261 -53.79 11.37 14.59
N GLY A 262 -53.74 10.60 13.49
CA GLY A 262 -54.45 10.92 12.24
C GLY A 262 -53.74 11.92 11.34
N MET A 263 -52.43 12.18 11.55
CA MET A 263 -51.68 13.12 10.72
C MET A 263 -51.39 12.52 9.34
N PRO A 264 -51.59 13.26 8.22
CA PRO A 264 -51.28 12.77 6.88
C PRO A 264 -49.79 12.48 6.70
N VAL A 265 -49.45 11.40 5.98
CA VAL A 265 -48.06 10.95 5.73
C VAL A 265 -47.16 12.06 5.18
N GLN A 266 -47.67 12.90 4.25
CA GLN A 266 -46.90 14.02 3.68
C GLN A 266 -46.51 15.06 4.74
N LYS A 267 -47.36 15.29 5.75
CA LYS A 267 -47.05 16.24 6.82
C LYS A 267 -46.08 15.65 7.82
N ILE A 268 -46.17 14.33 8.08
CA ILE A 268 -45.21 13.58 8.90
C ILE A 268 -43.81 13.62 8.22
N ALA A 269 -43.73 13.35 6.92
CA ALA A 269 -42.52 13.40 6.14
C ALA A 269 -41.85 14.78 6.21
N GLN A 270 -42.62 15.86 6.07
CA GLN A 270 -42.14 17.24 6.18
C GLN A 270 -41.57 17.55 7.57
N ILE A 271 -42.23 17.06 8.64
CA ILE A 271 -41.79 17.28 10.04
C ILE A 271 -40.47 16.53 10.31
N LEU A 272 -40.31 15.32 9.77
CA LEU A 272 -39.17 14.47 9.99
C LEU A 272 -38.01 14.78 9.03
N GLY A 273 -38.21 15.59 7.98
CA GLY A 273 -37.23 15.89 6.95
C GLY A 273 -36.92 14.69 6.02
N GLU A 274 -37.89 13.78 5.86
CA GLU A 274 -37.78 12.55 5.10
C GLU A 274 -38.69 12.56 3.86
N GLU A 275 -38.45 11.66 2.91
CA GLU A 275 -39.32 11.49 1.76
C GLU A 275 -40.63 10.73 2.16
N GLY A 276 -41.75 11.14 1.60
CA GLY A 276 -43.06 10.55 1.94
C GLY A 276 -43.15 9.05 1.65
N GLU A 277 -42.39 8.53 0.69
CA GLU A 277 -42.31 7.11 0.36
C GLU A 277 -41.57 6.32 1.45
N ILE A 278 -40.50 6.89 2.00
CA ILE A 278 -39.76 6.31 3.13
C ILE A 278 -40.63 6.22 4.35
N VAL A 279 -41.37 7.27 4.67
CA VAL A 279 -42.27 7.31 5.83
C VAL A 279 -43.44 6.31 5.72
N ARG A 280 -43.94 6.05 4.49
CA ARG A 280 -44.96 5.01 4.25
C ARG A 280 -44.47 3.60 4.56
N ASN A 281 -43.16 3.36 4.38
CA ASN A 281 -42.56 2.05 4.59
C ASN A 281 -42.09 1.83 6.04
N TRP A 282 -42.32 2.77 6.92
CA TRP A 282 -42.05 2.68 8.36
C TRP A 282 -43.23 2.14 9.15
#